data_cf21632fa0dd8534bb589db675176705
#
_entry.id   cf21632fa0dd8534bb589db675176705
#
_cell.length_a   1.000
_cell.length_b   1.000
_cell.length_c   1.000
_cell.angle_alpha   90.00
_cell.angle_beta   90.00
_cell.angle_gamma   90.00
#
_symmetry.space_group_name_H-M   'P 1'
#
loop_
_entity.id
_entity.type
_entity.pdbx_description
1 polymer ?
#
loop_
_entity_poly.entity_id
_entity_poly.type
_entity_poly.pdbx_seq_one_letter_code
_entity_poly.pdbx_strand_id
1 'polypeptide(L)'
;MKKNILFFLILTINVTQSQTVNIINLEKTLDETSGLEMINNELLTFNDSGGEPALYYLNKKGKITNTRKLDGVKNNDWEDITKDDEYIYIADFGNNFDARKNLSIIKIPIDKSNN
;
A
#
# COMPACT_ATOMS: atom_id res chain seq x y z
N MET A 1 -1.63 16.24 -70.89
CA MET A 1 -1.00 16.30 -69.56
C MET A 1 -1.65 15.24 -68.67
N LYS A 2 -0.91 14.19 -68.33
CA LYS A 2 -1.40 13.15 -67.40
C LYS A 2 -1.04 13.59 -65.99
N LYS A 3 -2.04 13.84 -65.10
CA LYS A 3 -1.84 14.12 -63.69
C LYS A 3 -1.60 12.81 -62.96
N ASN A 4 -0.39 12.60 -62.47
CA ASN A 4 -0.06 11.51 -61.55
C ASN A 4 -0.59 11.88 -60.18
N ILE A 5 -1.60 11.18 -59.66
CA ILE A 5 -2.09 11.27 -58.28
C ILE A 5 -1.24 10.31 -57.46
N LEU A 6 -0.37 10.86 -56.60
CA LEU A 6 0.40 10.10 -55.65
C LEU A 6 -0.48 9.78 -54.44
N PHE A 7 -0.86 8.51 -54.27
CA PHE A 7 -1.65 8.04 -53.12
C PHE A 7 -0.70 7.77 -51.96
N PHE A 8 -0.75 8.61 -50.92
CA PHE A 8 0.01 8.40 -49.68
C PHE A 8 -0.79 7.42 -48.79
N LEU A 9 -0.32 6.19 -48.67
CA LEU A 9 -0.88 5.20 -47.73
C LEU A 9 -0.31 5.51 -46.34
N ILE A 10 -1.12 6.09 -45.43
CA ILE A 10 -0.75 6.31 -44.03
C ILE A 10 -1.00 4.99 -43.28
N LEU A 11 0.09 4.30 -42.95
CA LEU A 11 0.06 3.09 -42.11
C LEU A 11 -0.02 3.51 -40.64
N THR A 12 -1.18 3.41 -40.01
CA THR A 12 -1.34 3.63 -38.56
C THR A 12 -0.92 2.37 -37.81
N ILE A 13 0.20 2.46 -37.11
CA ILE A 13 0.65 1.38 -36.21
C ILE A 13 -0.11 1.52 -34.89
N ASN A 14 -1.06 0.63 -34.64
CA ASN A 14 -1.71 0.51 -33.34
C ASN A 14 -0.78 -0.26 -32.40
N VAL A 15 -0.13 0.45 -31.46
CA VAL A 15 0.64 -0.17 -30.38
C VAL A 15 -0.34 -0.59 -29.30
N THR A 16 -0.66 -1.87 -29.23
CA THR A 16 -1.40 -2.45 -28.09
C THR A 16 -0.47 -2.60 -26.91
N GLN A 17 -0.68 -1.79 -25.86
CA GLN A 17 0.06 -1.91 -24.62
C GLN A 17 -0.53 -3.06 -23.81
N SER A 18 0.19 -4.17 -23.70
CA SER A 18 -0.19 -5.29 -22.83
C SER A 18 0.08 -4.93 -21.37
N GLN A 19 -0.94 -5.01 -20.52
CA GLN A 19 -0.75 -4.91 -19.07
C GLN A 19 -0.20 -6.23 -18.54
N THR A 20 0.95 -6.17 -17.88
CA THR A 20 1.51 -7.32 -17.14
C THR A 20 1.01 -7.25 -15.70
N VAL A 21 0.25 -8.24 -15.27
CA VAL A 21 -0.20 -8.41 -13.88
C VAL A 21 0.76 -9.36 -13.18
N ASN A 22 1.38 -8.90 -12.09
CA ASN A 22 2.22 -9.71 -11.22
C ASN A 22 1.51 -9.88 -9.87
N ILE A 23 1.36 -11.12 -9.41
CA ILE A 23 0.80 -11.44 -8.09
C ILE A 23 1.95 -11.86 -7.19
N ILE A 24 2.03 -11.25 -6.02
CA ILE A 24 3.04 -11.53 -5.00
C ILE A 24 2.32 -12.11 -3.77
N ASN A 25 2.66 -13.34 -3.41
CA ASN A 25 2.15 -13.97 -2.21
C ASN A 25 2.95 -13.49 -1.00
N LEU A 26 2.25 -13.06 0.04
CA LEU A 26 2.85 -12.57 1.29
C LEU A 26 3.20 -13.73 2.22
N GLU A 27 4.05 -13.45 3.20
CA GLU A 27 4.41 -14.39 4.25
C GLU A 27 3.22 -14.60 5.21
N LYS A 28 3.17 -15.78 5.86
CA LYS A 28 2.09 -16.13 6.78
C LYS A 28 1.93 -15.15 7.96
N THR A 29 2.99 -14.45 8.33
CA THR A 29 2.96 -13.38 9.34
C THR A 29 1.99 -12.25 8.96
N LEU A 30 1.65 -12.11 7.69
CA LEU A 30 0.78 -11.08 7.11
C LEU A 30 -0.57 -11.66 6.64
N ASP A 31 -1.04 -12.74 7.25
CA ASP A 31 -2.26 -13.43 6.84
C ASP A 31 -3.55 -12.61 7.09
N GLU A 32 -3.49 -11.62 7.95
CA GLU A 32 -4.59 -10.68 8.24
C GLU A 32 -4.26 -9.25 7.80
N THR A 33 -3.37 -9.07 6.81
CA THR A 33 -2.98 -7.73 6.37
C THR A 33 -4.17 -6.95 5.81
N SER A 34 -4.33 -5.70 6.23
CA SER A 34 -5.51 -4.89 5.99
C SER A 34 -5.18 -3.59 5.23
N GLY A 35 -4.28 -2.75 5.69
CA GLY A 35 -3.90 -1.50 5.02
C GLY A 35 -2.62 -1.62 4.19
N LEU A 36 -2.44 -0.76 3.19
CA LEU A 36 -1.23 -0.70 2.37
C LEU A 36 -0.88 0.74 2.00
N GLU A 37 0.35 1.16 2.31
CA GLU A 37 0.89 2.47 1.96
C GLU A 37 2.31 2.32 1.36
N MET A 38 2.75 3.30 0.58
CA MET A 38 4.12 3.34 0.04
C MET A 38 4.97 4.34 0.83
N ILE A 39 6.09 3.89 1.38
CA ILE A 39 7.03 4.73 2.12
C ILE A 39 8.47 4.38 1.73
N ASN A 40 9.29 5.40 1.40
CA ASN A 40 10.71 5.23 1.05
C ASN A 40 10.97 4.05 0.08
N ASN A 41 10.12 3.91 -0.96
CA ASN A 41 10.18 2.85 -1.97
C ASN A 41 9.91 1.41 -1.44
N GLU A 42 9.40 1.27 -0.22
CA GLU A 42 8.91 0.03 0.38
C GLU A 42 7.39 0.08 0.54
N LEU A 43 6.76 -1.08 0.62
CA LEU A 43 5.35 -1.21 0.98
C LEU A 43 5.26 -1.28 2.50
N LEU A 44 4.32 -0.56 3.08
CA LEU A 44 4.05 -0.54 4.52
C LEU A 44 2.66 -1.10 4.76
N THR A 45 2.55 -2.06 5.67
CA THR A 45 1.29 -2.69 6.03
C THR A 45 1.24 -3.05 7.52
N PHE A 46 0.09 -3.53 7.97
CA PHE A 46 -0.17 -4.04 9.30
C PHE A 46 -1.21 -5.16 9.23
N ASN A 47 -1.32 -5.97 10.27
CA ASN A 47 -2.40 -6.93 10.40
C ASN A 47 -3.63 -6.28 11.06
N ASP A 48 -4.79 -6.79 10.74
CA ASP A 48 -6.10 -6.41 11.29
C ASP A 48 -6.20 -6.70 12.81
N SER A 49 -7.39 -6.68 13.32
CA SER A 49 -7.75 -6.68 14.75
C SER A 49 -7.08 -7.75 15.62
N GLY A 50 -6.72 -7.36 16.85
CA GLY A 50 -6.21 -8.27 17.89
C GLY A 50 -4.78 -8.74 17.71
N GLY A 51 -4.12 -8.35 16.61
CA GLY A 51 -2.71 -8.66 16.36
C GLY A 51 -1.73 -7.80 17.16
N GLU A 52 -0.45 -8.07 17.01
CA GLU A 52 0.61 -7.22 17.55
C GLU A 52 0.50 -5.81 16.93
N PRO A 53 0.56 -4.71 17.72
CA PRO A 53 0.55 -3.36 17.18
C PRO A 53 1.90 -3.08 16.50
N ALA A 54 2.04 -3.52 15.26
CA ALA A 54 3.27 -3.45 14.49
C ALA A 54 3.01 -3.04 13.05
N LEU A 55 3.96 -2.30 12.49
CA LEU A 55 4.05 -1.98 11.07
C LEU A 55 5.11 -2.86 10.42
N TYR A 56 4.78 -3.45 9.28
CA TYR A 56 5.66 -4.29 8.50
C TYR A 56 6.07 -3.57 7.22
N TYR A 57 7.37 -3.40 7.02
CA TYR A 57 7.95 -2.85 5.79
C TYR A 57 8.29 -4.00 4.86
N LEU A 58 7.86 -3.92 3.61
CA LEU A 58 8.06 -4.96 2.63
C LEU A 58 8.81 -4.40 1.41
N ASN A 59 9.72 -5.18 0.87
CA ASN A 59 10.25 -4.88 -0.45
C ASN A 59 9.22 -5.16 -1.57
N LYS A 60 9.56 -4.79 -2.80
CA LYS A 60 8.69 -5.00 -3.98
C LYS A 60 8.46 -6.48 -4.34
N LYS A 61 9.09 -7.42 -3.62
CA LYS A 61 8.86 -8.88 -3.75
C LYS A 61 7.96 -9.41 -2.64
N GLY A 62 7.38 -8.54 -1.79
CA GLY A 62 6.51 -8.90 -0.68
C GLY A 62 7.21 -9.51 0.53
N LYS A 63 8.54 -9.37 0.62
CA LYS A 63 9.32 -9.86 1.77
C LYS A 63 9.45 -8.79 2.83
N ILE A 64 9.22 -9.15 4.10
CA ILE A 64 9.42 -8.28 5.25
C ILE A 64 10.90 -7.90 5.33
N THR A 65 11.19 -6.61 5.30
CA THR A 65 12.54 -6.03 5.43
C THR A 65 12.76 -5.47 6.82
N ASN A 66 11.68 -4.95 7.44
CA ASN A 66 11.72 -4.41 8.79
C ASN A 66 10.35 -4.54 9.46
N THR A 67 10.35 -4.57 10.80
CA THR A 67 9.13 -4.56 11.63
C THR A 67 9.30 -3.48 12.70
N ARG A 68 8.36 -2.54 12.75
CA ARG A 68 8.30 -1.50 13.76
C ARG A 68 7.14 -1.76 14.72
N LYS A 69 7.46 -2.17 15.93
CA LYS A 69 6.47 -2.28 17.01
C LYS A 69 6.13 -0.90 17.56
N LEU A 70 4.86 -0.71 17.87
CA LEU A 70 4.34 0.55 18.40
C LEU A 70 4.03 0.40 19.88
N ASP A 71 4.92 0.91 20.73
CA ASP A 71 4.73 0.86 22.17
C ASP A 71 3.62 1.80 22.64
N GLY A 72 2.87 1.37 23.64
CA GLY A 72 1.83 2.17 24.26
C GLY A 72 0.51 2.27 23.48
N VAL A 73 0.39 1.61 22.33
CA VAL A 73 -0.86 1.50 21.57
C VAL A 73 -1.34 0.05 21.52
N LYS A 74 -2.62 -0.12 21.20
CA LYS A 74 -3.21 -1.45 20.94
C LYS A 74 -3.73 -1.46 19.51
N ASN A 75 -3.62 -2.60 18.87
CA ASN A 75 -4.37 -2.87 17.67
C ASN A 75 -5.75 -3.39 18.09
N ASN A 76 -6.75 -2.48 18.14
CA ASN A 76 -8.12 -2.90 18.44
C ASN A 76 -8.82 -3.38 17.16
N ASP A 77 -8.74 -2.57 16.11
CA ASP A 77 -9.36 -2.87 14.81
C ASP A 77 -8.84 -1.88 13.78
N TRP A 78 -7.60 -2.08 13.31
CA TRP A 78 -6.93 -1.20 12.36
C TRP A 78 -7.40 -1.51 10.95
N GLU A 79 -7.92 -0.52 10.24
CA GLU A 79 -8.59 -0.70 8.96
C GLU A 79 -7.84 -0.08 7.78
N ASP A 80 -7.11 1.00 8.02
CA ASP A 80 -6.48 1.75 6.94
C ASP A 80 -5.21 2.46 7.42
N ILE A 81 -4.34 2.80 6.48
CA ILE A 81 -3.10 3.53 6.71
C ILE A 81 -2.86 4.55 5.61
N THR A 82 -2.37 5.71 5.99
CA THR A 82 -1.87 6.73 5.06
C THR A 82 -0.73 7.51 5.68
N LYS A 83 -0.11 8.40 4.92
CA LYS A 83 0.97 9.24 5.40
C LYS A 83 0.98 10.63 4.76
N ASP A 84 1.63 11.58 5.41
CA ASP A 84 2.16 12.80 4.82
C ASP A 84 3.71 12.75 4.76
N ASP A 85 4.37 13.90 4.69
CA ASP A 85 5.83 13.97 4.61
C ASP A 85 6.53 13.71 5.97
N GLU A 86 5.80 13.75 7.09
CA GLU A 86 6.34 13.69 8.45
C GLU A 86 5.78 12.55 9.28
N TYR A 87 4.52 12.16 9.03
CA TYR A 87 3.77 11.24 9.88
C TYR A 87 3.07 10.14 9.09
N ILE A 88 2.93 8.99 9.73
CA ILE A 88 2.04 7.89 9.35
C ILE A 88 0.78 8.02 10.21
N TYR A 89 -0.37 7.76 9.60
CA TYR A 89 -1.68 7.76 10.24
C TYR A 89 -2.31 6.40 10.07
N ILE A 90 -2.68 5.75 11.18
CA ILE A 90 -3.36 4.46 11.20
C ILE A 90 -4.77 4.68 11.71
N ALA A 91 -5.73 4.18 10.97
CA ALA A 91 -7.14 4.28 11.30
C ALA A 91 -7.57 3.10 12.18
N ASP A 92 -7.64 3.31 13.51
CA ASP A 92 -8.19 2.35 14.47
C ASP A 92 -9.69 2.60 14.66
N PHE A 93 -10.46 2.29 13.61
CA PHE A 93 -11.90 2.59 13.60
C PHE A 93 -12.78 1.46 13.06
N GLY A 94 -12.28 0.25 12.95
CA GLY A 94 -13.12 -0.91 12.70
C GLY A 94 -14.19 -1.06 13.78
N ASN A 95 -15.42 -1.30 13.39
CA ASN A 95 -16.57 -1.32 14.28
C ASN A 95 -17.72 -2.14 13.71
N ASN A 96 -17.45 -3.36 13.32
CA ASN A 96 -18.38 -4.28 12.63
C ASN A 96 -19.72 -4.51 13.37
N PHE A 97 -19.74 -4.29 14.67
CA PHE A 97 -20.93 -4.49 15.51
C PHE A 97 -21.52 -3.21 16.09
N ASP A 98 -21.08 -2.01 15.62
CA ASP A 98 -21.49 -0.71 16.15
C ASP A 98 -21.32 -0.57 17.69
N ALA A 99 -20.47 -1.39 18.30
CA ALA A 99 -20.29 -1.44 19.74
C ALA A 99 -19.17 -0.55 20.27
N ARG A 100 -18.16 -0.25 19.42
CA ARG A 100 -16.99 0.54 19.82
C ARG A 100 -17.36 2.02 19.98
N LYS A 101 -16.79 2.63 21.03
CA LYS A 101 -16.93 4.07 21.32
C LYS A 101 -15.58 4.80 21.34
N ASN A 102 -14.49 4.06 21.12
CA ASN A 102 -13.10 4.54 21.19
C ASN A 102 -12.40 4.53 19.84
N LEU A 103 -13.13 4.85 18.78
CA LEU A 103 -12.54 4.98 17.43
C LEU A 103 -11.48 6.09 17.44
N SER A 104 -10.35 5.86 16.81
CA SER A 104 -9.22 6.79 16.85
C SER A 104 -8.36 6.74 15.61
N ILE A 105 -7.53 7.78 15.44
CA ILE A 105 -6.44 7.81 14.49
C ILE A 105 -5.14 7.84 15.29
N ILE A 106 -4.28 6.87 15.04
CA ILE A 106 -2.94 6.81 15.63
C ILE A 106 -2.00 7.55 14.70
N LYS A 107 -1.34 8.60 15.22
CA LYS A 107 -0.37 9.40 14.48
C LYS A 107 1.02 9.11 15.00
N ILE A 108 1.93 8.67 14.12
CA ILE A 108 3.31 8.34 14.48
C ILE A 108 4.30 9.01 13.51
N PRO A 109 5.46 9.51 13.97
CA PRO A 109 6.46 10.10 13.08
C PRO A 109 7.04 9.05 12.14
N ILE A 110 7.30 9.44 10.89
CA ILE A 110 8.10 8.65 9.96
C ILE A 110 9.53 8.59 10.49
N ASP A 111 10.07 7.37 10.54
CA ASP A 111 11.48 7.19 10.90
C ASP A 111 12.36 7.60 9.71
N LYS A 112 13.11 8.69 9.90
CA LYS A 112 14.03 9.23 8.89
C LYS A 112 15.46 8.66 9.02
N SER A 113 15.68 7.71 9.92
CA SER A 113 17.02 7.15 10.19
C SER A 113 17.52 6.16 9.13
N ASN A 114 16.68 5.79 8.18
CA ASN A 114 16.98 4.82 7.11
C ASN A 114 17.05 5.44 5.70
N ASN A 115 17.34 6.74 5.60
CA ASN A 115 17.61 7.41 4.31
C ASN A 115 19.10 7.45 4.00
#